data_197b7e58f67ba8e753112309fd187c8f
#
_entry.id   197b7e58f67ba8e753112309fd187c8f
#
_cell.length_a   1.000
_cell.length_b   1.000
_cell.length_c   1.000
_cell.angle_alpha   90.00
_cell.angle_beta   90.00
_cell.angle_gamma   90.00
#
_symmetry.space_group_name_H-M   'P 1'
#
loop_
_entity.id
_entity.type
_entity.pdbx_description
1 polymer ?
#
loop_
_entity_poly.entity_id
_entity_poly.type
_entity_poly.pdbx_seq_one_letter_code
_entity_poly.pdbx_strand_id
1 'polypeptide(L)'
;MRNLVFPGIIILSCFLKAQNNYPIVFVHGFMGWGESEMGEYNYWGGHDDFIEEMEKNGLTILELSVGPVSSNWDRAIEAYYQLKGGQVDYGKLHSKKYNIDQKPKNKVYDGIYPQWDEKNPVHLIGHSMGGQTARMLNYLLTQEFNQNNGNKEESALLGRSHSGWIKSISTISTPHDGTTLAHIITSTIPYVQYFAGIAGLFGNNYFHFDLEQFGIKKQKNETWLSFITGLKDNSIMNTKNFSAYDLSLVGAKDFN
;
A
#
# COMPACT_ATOMS: atom_id res chain seq x y z
N MET A 1 -57.26 36.06 37.54
CA MET A 1 -56.82 35.28 36.35
C MET A 1 -55.35 35.58 36.08
N ARG A 2 -54.47 34.64 36.43
CA ARG A 2 -53.01 34.82 36.24
C ARG A 2 -52.60 34.19 34.90
N ASN A 3 -52.20 35.06 33.96
CA ASN A 3 -51.68 34.60 32.68
C ASN A 3 -50.32 33.95 32.87
N LEU A 4 -50.22 32.64 32.69
CA LEU A 4 -48.97 31.90 32.54
C LEU A 4 -48.43 32.15 31.13
N VAL A 5 -47.39 32.98 31.02
CA VAL A 5 -46.61 33.10 29.82
C VAL A 5 -45.61 31.94 29.84
N PHE A 6 -45.80 30.95 28.96
CA PHE A 6 -44.79 29.93 28.69
C PHE A 6 -43.69 30.56 27.84
N PRO A 7 -42.42 30.58 28.29
CA PRO A 7 -41.32 30.93 27.41
C PRO A 7 -41.09 29.75 26.46
N GLY A 8 -41.36 29.97 25.18
CA GLY A 8 -41.02 29.01 24.14
C GLY A 8 -39.50 28.83 24.08
N ILE A 9 -39.03 27.67 24.52
CA ILE A 9 -37.63 27.25 24.31
C ILE A 9 -37.49 26.91 22.82
N ILE A 10 -36.92 27.82 22.06
CA ILE A 10 -36.47 27.55 20.70
C ILE A 10 -35.25 26.64 20.84
N ILE A 11 -35.42 25.33 20.68
CA ILE A 11 -34.32 24.38 20.52
C ILE A 11 -33.75 24.65 19.13
N LEU A 12 -32.72 25.48 19.08
CA LEU A 12 -31.89 25.62 17.88
C LEU A 12 -31.08 24.33 17.75
N SER A 13 -31.64 23.34 17.05
CA SER A 13 -30.91 22.13 16.66
C SER A 13 -29.85 22.56 15.65
N CYS A 14 -28.66 22.90 16.18
CA CYS A 14 -27.47 22.95 15.35
C CYS A 14 -27.27 21.54 14.76
N PHE A 15 -27.67 21.33 13.53
CA PHE A 15 -27.22 20.21 12.73
C PHE A 15 -25.71 20.40 12.51
N LEU A 16 -24.93 20.02 13.51
CA LEU A 16 -23.50 19.76 13.33
C LEU A 16 -23.42 18.57 12.40
N LYS A 17 -23.34 18.82 11.11
CA LYS A 17 -22.85 17.81 10.17
C LYS A 17 -21.41 17.55 10.61
N ALA A 18 -21.16 16.44 11.27
CA ALA A 18 -19.82 15.91 11.43
C ALA A 18 -19.35 15.53 10.02
N GLN A 19 -18.81 16.51 9.30
CA GLN A 19 -18.27 16.29 7.99
C GLN A 19 -16.83 15.84 8.18
N ASN A 20 -16.54 14.64 7.73
CA ASN A 20 -15.16 14.19 7.63
C ASN A 20 -14.51 14.91 6.44
N ASN A 21 -13.53 15.77 6.71
CA ASN A 21 -12.86 16.57 5.71
C ASN A 21 -11.45 16.03 5.38
N TYR A 22 -11.04 14.90 5.98
CA TYR A 22 -9.74 14.31 5.70
C TYR A 22 -9.80 13.43 4.45
N PRO A 23 -8.76 13.45 3.61
CA PRO A 23 -8.72 12.59 2.44
C PRO A 23 -8.82 11.11 2.81
N ILE A 24 -9.42 10.34 1.92
CA ILE A 24 -9.51 8.89 1.99
C ILE A 24 -8.51 8.33 0.98
N VAL A 25 -7.57 7.56 1.48
CA VAL A 25 -6.52 6.92 0.67
C VAL A 25 -6.87 5.46 0.44
N PHE A 26 -6.96 5.07 -0.82
CA PHE A 26 -7.25 3.71 -1.24
C PHE A 26 -5.97 2.94 -1.53
N VAL A 27 -5.85 1.74 -0.95
CA VAL A 27 -4.70 0.84 -1.11
C VAL A 27 -5.17 -0.48 -1.69
N HIS A 28 -4.80 -0.74 -2.94
CA HIS A 28 -5.16 -1.97 -3.66
C HIS A 28 -4.50 -3.22 -3.05
N GLY A 29 -5.02 -4.40 -3.37
CA GLY A 29 -4.52 -5.68 -2.89
C GLY A 29 -3.34 -6.23 -3.71
N PHE A 30 -3.09 -7.52 -3.49
CA PHE A 30 -2.14 -8.30 -4.28
C PHE A 30 -2.53 -8.29 -5.75
N MET A 31 -1.57 -8.10 -6.65
CA MET A 31 -1.79 -7.98 -8.09
C MET A 31 -2.74 -6.85 -8.48
N GLY A 32 -2.96 -5.87 -7.60
CA GLY A 32 -3.72 -4.69 -7.91
C GLY A 32 -2.89 -3.63 -8.64
N TRP A 33 -3.54 -2.55 -9.02
CA TRP A 33 -2.99 -1.45 -9.81
C TRP A 33 -3.59 -0.12 -9.37
N GLY A 34 -2.93 0.96 -9.71
CA GLY A 34 -3.42 2.32 -9.52
C GLY A 34 -4.19 2.84 -10.72
N GLU A 35 -4.57 4.10 -10.64
CA GLU A 35 -5.28 4.81 -11.70
C GLU A 35 -4.55 4.69 -13.05
N SER A 36 -5.31 4.41 -14.11
CA SER A 36 -4.83 4.34 -15.50
C SER A 36 -3.78 3.26 -15.84
N GLU A 37 -3.36 2.43 -14.88
CA GLU A 37 -2.36 1.38 -15.13
C GLU A 37 -2.90 0.19 -15.92
N MET A 38 -4.22 -0.01 -15.93
CA MET A 38 -4.92 -1.04 -16.70
C MET A 38 -5.88 -0.44 -17.74
N GLY A 39 -5.54 0.72 -18.29
CA GLY A 39 -6.35 1.43 -19.27
C GLY A 39 -7.65 1.96 -18.64
N GLU A 40 -8.80 1.60 -19.22
CA GLU A 40 -10.12 2.03 -18.74
C GLU A 40 -10.69 1.11 -17.63
N TYR A 41 -9.95 0.12 -17.18
CA TYR A 41 -10.42 -0.81 -16.15
C TYR A 41 -9.84 -0.44 -14.78
N ASN A 42 -10.65 0.20 -13.96
CA ASN A 42 -10.27 0.66 -12.63
C ASN A 42 -10.18 -0.49 -11.63
N TYR A 43 -9.22 -0.44 -10.70
CA TYR A 43 -9.19 -1.40 -9.59
C TYR A 43 -10.42 -1.25 -8.70
N TRP A 44 -10.85 0.00 -8.48
CA TRP A 44 -11.99 0.36 -7.67
C TRP A 44 -13.21 0.65 -8.55
N GLY A 45 -14.01 -0.37 -8.81
CA GLY A 45 -15.25 -0.25 -9.58
C GLY A 45 -15.24 -0.95 -10.95
N GLY A 46 -14.09 -1.38 -11.47
CA GLY A 46 -14.00 -2.01 -12.79
C GLY A 46 -14.26 -1.02 -13.92
N HIS A 47 -15.35 -1.19 -14.63
CA HIS A 47 -15.78 -0.25 -15.68
C HIS A 47 -16.57 0.95 -15.13
N ASP A 48 -17.03 0.87 -13.89
CA ASP A 48 -17.64 1.99 -13.18
C ASP A 48 -16.57 2.76 -12.42
N ASP A 49 -16.61 4.08 -12.45
CA ASP A 49 -15.68 4.93 -11.73
C ASP A 49 -16.24 5.25 -10.34
N PHE A 50 -15.96 4.38 -9.39
CA PHE A 50 -16.35 4.59 -7.99
C PHE A 50 -15.70 5.80 -7.37
N ILE A 51 -14.47 6.10 -7.77
CA ILE A 51 -13.70 7.21 -7.22
C ILE A 51 -14.35 8.52 -7.67
N GLU A 52 -14.60 8.66 -8.96
CA GLU A 52 -15.28 9.84 -9.50
C GLU A 52 -16.65 10.06 -8.86
N GLU A 53 -17.41 8.99 -8.59
CA GLU A 53 -18.70 9.09 -7.91
C GLU A 53 -18.58 9.62 -6.47
N MET A 54 -17.58 9.13 -5.74
CA MET A 54 -17.32 9.61 -4.37
C MET A 54 -16.86 11.07 -4.36
N GLU A 55 -16.04 11.48 -5.30
CA GLU A 55 -15.58 12.86 -5.45
C GLU A 55 -16.73 13.82 -5.81
N LYS A 56 -17.66 13.40 -6.68
CA LYS A 56 -18.89 14.15 -6.97
C LYS A 56 -19.76 14.38 -5.72
N ASN A 57 -19.64 13.51 -4.73
CA ASN A 57 -20.28 13.64 -3.42
C ASN A 57 -19.46 14.47 -2.41
N GLY A 58 -18.37 15.10 -2.84
CA GLY A 58 -17.56 16.02 -2.04
C GLY A 58 -16.51 15.35 -1.16
N LEU A 59 -16.17 14.09 -1.41
CA LEU A 59 -15.04 13.41 -0.76
C LEU A 59 -13.75 13.70 -1.53
N THR A 60 -12.63 13.77 -0.80
CA THR A 60 -11.29 13.81 -1.40
C THR A 60 -10.74 12.40 -1.38
N ILE A 61 -10.52 11.82 -2.54
CA ILE A 61 -10.02 10.46 -2.68
C ILE A 61 -8.61 10.50 -3.27
N LEU A 62 -7.73 9.64 -2.76
CA LEU A 62 -6.38 9.46 -3.23
C LEU A 62 -6.15 7.96 -3.46
N GLU A 63 -5.76 7.58 -4.65
CA GLU A 63 -5.42 6.19 -4.98
C GLU A 63 -3.90 6.00 -4.97
N LEU A 64 -3.46 4.90 -4.38
CA LEU A 64 -2.06 4.50 -4.40
C LEU A 64 -1.82 3.37 -5.39
N SER A 65 -0.70 3.48 -6.09
CA SER A 65 -0.15 2.43 -6.95
C SER A 65 1.14 1.90 -6.34
N VAL A 66 1.02 0.95 -5.42
CA VAL A 66 2.18 0.33 -4.76
C VAL A 66 2.54 -0.99 -5.44
N GLY A 67 3.77 -1.47 -5.25
CA GLY A 67 4.24 -2.68 -5.90
C GLY A 67 3.27 -3.86 -5.78
N PRO A 68 2.73 -4.38 -6.89
CA PRO A 68 1.61 -5.35 -6.88
C PRO A 68 1.99 -6.68 -6.25
N VAL A 69 3.27 -7.02 -6.23
CA VAL A 69 3.82 -8.27 -5.69
C VAL A 69 4.85 -8.05 -4.58
N SER A 70 5.13 -6.81 -4.22
CA SER A 70 6.08 -6.44 -3.16
C SER A 70 5.56 -6.82 -1.77
N SER A 71 6.46 -6.91 -0.80
CA SER A 71 6.09 -7.14 0.61
C SER A 71 5.25 -6.00 1.17
N ASN A 72 4.55 -6.25 2.27
CA ASN A 72 3.83 -5.19 2.98
C ASN A 72 4.75 -4.06 3.47
N TRP A 73 5.99 -4.37 3.82
CA TRP A 73 7.01 -3.37 4.18
C TRP A 73 7.32 -2.44 3.01
N ASP A 74 7.69 -3.02 1.86
CA ASP A 74 8.05 -2.24 0.67
C ASP A 74 6.85 -1.40 0.19
N ARG A 75 5.67 -2.01 0.12
CA ARG A 75 4.41 -1.33 -0.26
C ARG A 75 4.06 -0.17 0.68
N ALA A 76 4.24 -0.34 1.98
CA ALA A 76 3.98 0.71 2.96
C ALA A 76 4.95 1.89 2.82
N ILE A 77 6.21 1.62 2.52
CA ILE A 77 7.20 2.66 2.24
C ILE A 77 6.86 3.39 0.94
N GLU A 78 6.51 2.68 -0.12
CA GLU A 78 6.06 3.29 -1.37
C GLU A 78 4.82 4.17 -1.17
N ALA A 79 3.84 3.68 -0.38
CA ALA A 79 2.65 4.45 -0.01
C ALA A 79 3.00 5.76 0.69
N TYR A 80 3.97 5.73 1.61
CA TYR A 80 4.45 6.94 2.28
C TYR A 80 5.01 7.95 1.27
N TYR A 81 5.90 7.51 0.38
CA TYR A 81 6.54 8.42 -0.57
C TYR A 81 5.59 8.87 -1.68
N GLN A 82 4.62 8.06 -2.09
CA GLN A 82 3.56 8.50 -3.00
C GLN A 82 2.70 9.61 -2.39
N LEU A 83 2.35 9.49 -1.11
CA LEU A 83 1.59 10.53 -0.40
C LEU A 83 2.44 11.78 -0.14
N LYS A 84 3.61 11.61 0.46
CA LYS A 84 4.44 12.70 0.98
C LYS A 84 5.35 13.34 -0.06
N GLY A 85 5.76 12.57 -1.06
CA GLY A 85 6.80 12.93 -2.01
C GLY A 85 8.21 12.51 -1.57
N GLY A 86 9.12 12.52 -2.53
CA GLY A 86 10.54 12.24 -2.34
C GLY A 86 11.00 10.92 -2.95
N GLN A 87 12.28 10.62 -2.71
CA GLN A 87 12.94 9.38 -3.13
C GLN A 87 12.56 8.25 -2.17
N VAL A 88 12.04 7.16 -2.70
CA VAL A 88 11.79 5.94 -1.91
C VAL A 88 13.07 5.49 -1.21
N ASP A 89 12.98 5.20 0.08
CA ASP A 89 14.06 4.68 0.91
C ASP A 89 13.52 3.53 1.76
N TYR A 90 13.82 2.30 1.35
CA TYR A 90 13.34 1.09 2.04
C TYR A 90 13.99 0.83 3.41
N GLY A 91 14.94 1.68 3.81
CA GLY A 91 15.71 1.56 5.03
C GLY A 91 16.96 0.69 4.86
N LYS A 92 18.03 1.09 5.51
CA LYS A 92 19.36 0.46 5.36
C LYS A 92 19.39 -0.98 5.84
N LEU A 93 18.78 -1.25 7.00
CA LEU A 93 18.78 -2.61 7.55
C LEU A 93 17.91 -3.56 6.74
N HIS A 94 16.74 -3.10 6.32
CA HIS A 94 15.82 -3.88 5.51
C HIS A 94 16.45 -4.22 4.15
N SER A 95 16.99 -3.22 3.47
CA SER A 95 17.62 -3.41 2.16
C SER A 95 18.82 -4.34 2.22
N LYS A 96 19.66 -4.22 3.26
CA LYS A 96 20.76 -5.15 3.49
C LYS A 96 20.28 -6.58 3.76
N LYS A 97 19.24 -6.74 4.59
CA LYS A 97 18.68 -8.05 4.95
C LYS A 97 18.17 -8.82 3.75
N TYR A 98 17.52 -8.12 2.81
CA TYR A 98 16.87 -8.75 1.67
C TYR A 98 17.63 -8.57 0.34
N ASN A 99 18.81 -7.93 0.40
CA ASN A 99 19.67 -7.66 -0.76
C ASN A 99 18.90 -6.93 -1.88
N ILE A 100 18.20 -5.86 -1.51
CA ILE A 100 17.49 -4.98 -2.44
C ILE A 100 18.16 -3.61 -2.51
N ASP A 101 17.87 -2.85 -3.57
CA ASP A 101 18.30 -1.46 -3.67
C ASP A 101 17.56 -0.60 -2.64
N GLN A 102 18.31 0.04 -1.74
CA GLN A 102 17.75 0.88 -0.69
C GLN A 102 16.97 2.07 -1.27
N LYS A 103 17.52 2.69 -2.32
CA LYS A 103 16.96 3.90 -2.96
C LYS A 103 16.92 3.74 -4.48
N PRO A 104 15.94 2.98 -5.01
CA PRO A 104 15.84 2.77 -6.45
C PRO A 104 15.66 4.11 -7.18
N LYS A 105 16.53 4.39 -8.15
CA LYS A 105 16.63 5.71 -8.82
C LYS A 105 15.34 6.15 -9.52
N ASN A 106 14.54 5.21 -9.96
CA ASN A 106 13.29 5.45 -10.68
C ASN A 106 12.05 5.58 -9.77
N LYS A 107 12.20 5.37 -8.45
CA LYS A 107 11.10 5.53 -7.48
C LYS A 107 11.22 6.87 -6.76
N VAL A 108 10.90 7.94 -7.49
CA VAL A 108 10.83 9.32 -6.98
C VAL A 108 9.42 9.84 -7.24
N TYR A 109 8.78 10.35 -6.22
CA TYR A 109 7.40 10.85 -6.29
C TYR A 109 7.33 12.34 -5.93
N ASP A 110 6.47 13.07 -6.62
CA ASP A 110 6.20 14.49 -6.30
C ASP A 110 5.36 14.65 -5.03
N GLY A 111 4.63 13.60 -4.67
CA GLY A 111 3.69 13.57 -3.55
C GLY A 111 2.28 14.03 -3.94
N ILE A 112 1.30 13.14 -3.80
CA ILE A 112 -0.11 13.46 -4.09
C ILE A 112 -0.78 14.19 -2.92
N TYR A 113 -0.19 14.14 -1.72
CA TYR A 113 -0.64 14.85 -0.52
C TYR A 113 0.56 15.34 0.33
N PRO A 114 1.39 16.28 -0.17
CA PRO A 114 2.62 16.72 0.51
C PRO A 114 2.41 17.33 1.90
N GLN A 115 1.23 17.90 2.18
CA GLN A 115 0.84 18.44 3.48
C GLN A 115 0.47 17.38 4.52
N TRP A 116 0.50 16.09 4.18
CA TRP A 116 0.20 14.99 5.09
C TRP A 116 1.05 15.06 6.36
N ASP A 117 0.37 15.25 7.48
CA ASP A 117 0.96 15.36 8.81
C ASP A 117 -0.11 15.11 9.90
N GLU A 118 0.22 15.33 11.17
CA GLU A 118 -0.70 15.19 12.30
C GLU A 118 -1.92 16.13 12.22
N LYS A 119 -1.77 17.30 11.60
CA LYS A 119 -2.86 18.29 11.44
C LYS A 119 -3.71 18.00 10.20
N ASN A 120 -3.13 17.32 9.25
CA ASN A 120 -3.73 16.94 7.97
C ASN A 120 -3.69 15.41 7.79
N PRO A 121 -4.29 14.63 8.73
CA PRO A 121 -4.26 13.18 8.66
C PRO A 121 -5.13 12.65 7.53
N VAL A 122 -4.98 11.35 7.24
CA VAL A 122 -5.79 10.65 6.23
C VAL A 122 -6.54 9.49 6.83
N HIS A 123 -7.59 9.03 6.14
CA HIS A 123 -8.21 7.72 6.34
C HIS A 123 -7.61 6.75 5.33
N LEU A 124 -7.35 5.51 5.74
CA LEU A 124 -6.91 4.46 4.83
C LEU A 124 -8.03 3.44 4.62
N ILE A 125 -8.24 3.06 3.36
CA ILE A 125 -9.10 1.94 2.98
C ILE A 125 -8.25 0.95 2.20
N GLY A 126 -8.04 -0.25 2.75
CA GLY A 126 -7.25 -1.29 2.11
C GLY A 126 -8.11 -2.49 1.71
N HIS A 127 -8.04 -2.90 0.44
CA HIS A 127 -8.67 -4.12 -0.03
C HIS A 127 -7.66 -5.28 -0.03
N SER A 128 -8.10 -6.45 0.43
CA SER A 128 -7.27 -7.66 0.41
C SER A 128 -5.92 -7.41 1.12
N MET A 129 -4.78 -7.69 0.49
CA MET A 129 -3.44 -7.36 1.00
C MET A 129 -3.26 -5.87 1.33
N GLY A 130 -4.00 -4.97 0.66
CA GLY A 130 -3.94 -3.53 0.94
C GLY A 130 -4.29 -3.17 2.38
N GLY A 131 -5.13 -3.96 3.06
CA GLY A 131 -5.39 -3.77 4.48
C GLY A 131 -4.21 -4.13 5.38
N GLN A 132 -3.43 -5.16 5.02
CA GLN A 132 -2.15 -5.47 5.69
C GLN A 132 -1.12 -4.38 5.42
N THR A 133 -1.03 -3.89 4.17
CA THR A 133 -0.17 -2.76 3.80
C THR A 133 -0.51 -1.49 4.61
N ALA A 134 -1.81 -1.17 4.77
CA ALA A 134 -2.25 -0.03 5.57
C ALA A 134 -1.87 -0.17 7.07
N ARG A 135 -1.97 -1.38 7.63
CA ARG A 135 -1.51 -1.67 8.99
C ARG A 135 0.02 -1.52 9.11
N MET A 136 0.77 -2.02 8.13
CA MET A 136 2.23 -1.87 8.08
C MET A 136 2.61 -0.38 8.01
N LEU A 137 1.94 0.41 7.17
CA LEU A 137 2.19 1.85 7.09
C LEU A 137 1.97 2.54 8.43
N ASN A 138 0.88 2.21 9.13
CA ASN A 138 0.65 2.75 10.48
C ASN A 138 1.73 2.32 11.48
N TYR A 139 2.17 1.08 11.42
CA TYR A 139 3.28 0.60 12.25
C TYR A 139 4.56 1.38 11.97
N LEU A 140 4.95 1.55 10.70
CA LEU A 140 6.14 2.29 10.32
C LEU A 140 6.08 3.77 10.73
N LEU A 141 4.92 4.40 10.65
CA LEU A 141 4.70 5.78 11.09
C LEU A 141 4.80 5.97 12.60
N THR A 142 4.45 4.94 13.37
CA THR A 142 4.39 5.06 14.85
C THR A 142 5.69 4.62 15.55
N GLN A 143 6.64 4.06 14.81
CA GLN A 143 7.91 3.58 15.35
C GLN A 143 9.08 4.49 14.95
N GLU A 144 10.18 4.35 15.71
CA GLU A 144 11.50 4.85 15.33
C GLU A 144 12.43 3.65 15.15
N PHE A 145 13.10 3.59 14.01
CA PHE A 145 14.00 2.51 13.69
C PHE A 145 15.46 2.94 13.87
N ASN A 146 16.27 2.07 14.46
CA ASN A 146 17.68 2.31 14.67
C ASN A 146 18.51 1.31 13.86
N GLN A 147 19.66 1.77 13.37
CA GLN A 147 20.65 0.92 12.75
C GLN A 147 21.37 0.07 13.81
N ASN A 148 22.06 -1.00 13.39
CA ASN A 148 22.79 -1.90 14.30
C ASN A 148 23.90 -1.19 15.12
N ASN A 149 24.37 -0.02 14.70
CA ASN A 149 25.36 0.78 15.41
C ASN A 149 24.73 1.77 16.43
N GLY A 150 23.40 1.68 16.66
CA GLY A 150 22.66 2.55 17.56
C GLY A 150 22.26 3.90 16.96
N ASN A 151 22.69 4.24 15.74
CA ASN A 151 22.22 5.44 15.05
C ASN A 151 20.79 5.22 14.54
N LYS A 152 20.01 6.31 14.45
CA LYS A 152 18.70 6.28 13.82
C LYS A 152 18.82 5.99 12.32
N GLU A 153 17.77 5.37 11.75
CA GLU A 153 17.64 5.29 10.29
C GLU A 153 17.54 6.70 9.71
N GLU A 154 18.19 6.91 8.56
CA GLU A 154 18.21 8.22 7.89
C GLU A 154 17.00 8.47 7.01
N SER A 155 16.19 7.43 6.78
CA SER A 155 14.95 7.51 6.01
C SER A 155 13.97 8.52 6.64
N ALA A 156 13.32 9.31 5.81
CA ALA A 156 12.32 10.29 6.25
C ALA A 156 11.16 9.64 7.02
N LEU A 157 10.78 8.40 6.64
CA LEU A 157 9.76 7.63 7.33
C LEU A 157 10.30 6.94 8.58
N LEU A 158 11.43 6.22 8.45
CA LEU A 158 11.87 5.28 9.48
C LEU A 158 12.69 5.93 10.61
N GLY A 159 13.25 7.09 10.37
CA GLY A 159 14.15 7.78 11.34
C GLY A 159 13.43 8.49 12.48
N ARG A 160 12.12 8.61 12.45
CA ARG A 160 11.32 9.29 13.48
C ARG A 160 9.87 8.81 13.48
N SER A 161 9.19 8.96 14.63
CA SER A 161 7.75 8.70 14.73
C SER A 161 6.93 9.82 14.07
N HIS A 162 5.85 9.42 13.41
CA HIS A 162 4.84 10.26 12.76
C HIS A 162 3.43 9.94 13.29
N SER A 163 3.30 9.81 14.60
CA SER A 163 2.02 9.49 15.24
C SER A 163 0.93 10.49 14.88
N GLY A 164 -0.30 10.01 14.71
CA GLY A 164 -1.46 10.86 14.42
C GLY A 164 -1.70 11.15 12.93
N TRP A 165 -0.81 10.72 12.02
CA TRP A 165 -0.96 10.96 10.58
C TRP A 165 -2.04 10.10 9.92
N ILE A 166 -2.45 9.00 10.55
CA ILE A 166 -3.58 8.17 10.13
C ILE A 166 -4.71 8.33 11.14
N LYS A 167 -5.89 8.70 10.66
CA LYS A 167 -7.09 8.90 11.45
C LYS A 167 -7.86 7.61 11.68
N SER A 168 -7.97 6.78 10.66
CA SER A 168 -8.57 5.45 10.74
C SER A 168 -8.06 4.54 9.63
N ILE A 169 -8.19 3.24 9.86
CA ILE A 169 -7.93 2.20 8.87
C ILE A 169 -9.19 1.36 8.75
N SER A 170 -9.70 1.23 7.53
CA SER A 170 -10.77 0.30 7.17
C SER A 170 -10.21 -0.77 6.23
N THR A 171 -10.59 -2.01 6.46
CA THR A 171 -10.10 -3.12 5.64
C THR A 171 -11.26 -3.88 5.01
N ILE A 172 -11.13 -4.20 3.72
CA ILE A 172 -12.13 -4.91 2.93
C ILE A 172 -11.54 -6.25 2.53
N SER A 173 -12.13 -7.35 2.98
CA SER A 173 -11.72 -8.73 2.63
C SER A 173 -10.23 -8.99 2.86
N THR A 174 -9.63 -8.41 3.90
CA THR A 174 -8.20 -8.53 4.21
C THR A 174 -7.91 -9.83 4.96
N PRO A 175 -6.96 -10.66 4.48
CA PRO A 175 -6.56 -11.89 5.16
C PRO A 175 -5.57 -11.57 6.30
N HIS A 176 -6.06 -11.05 7.44
CA HIS A 176 -5.22 -10.63 8.57
C HIS A 176 -4.35 -11.75 9.13
N ASP A 177 -4.86 -12.97 9.14
CA ASP A 177 -4.14 -14.17 9.62
C ASP A 177 -3.53 -14.98 8.45
N GLY A 178 -3.39 -14.36 7.27
CA GLY A 178 -2.93 -15.03 6.06
C GLY A 178 -4.03 -15.81 5.35
N THR A 179 -3.66 -16.48 4.27
CA THR A 179 -4.56 -17.32 3.48
C THR A 179 -3.94 -18.68 3.20
N THR A 180 -4.75 -19.73 3.30
CA THR A 180 -4.33 -21.09 2.97
C THR A 180 -3.92 -21.23 1.50
N LEU A 181 -4.53 -20.47 0.60
CA LEU A 181 -4.16 -20.46 -0.82
C LEU A 181 -2.71 -19.97 -1.00
N ALA A 182 -2.33 -18.85 -0.38
CA ALA A 182 -0.95 -18.36 -0.43
C ALA A 182 0.01 -19.35 0.23
N HIS A 183 -0.39 -19.98 1.33
CA HIS A 183 0.42 -20.98 1.99
C HIS A 183 0.66 -22.21 1.09
N ILE A 184 -0.36 -22.71 0.41
CA ILE A 184 -0.23 -23.83 -0.54
C ILE A 184 0.69 -23.44 -1.70
N ILE A 185 0.48 -22.26 -2.30
CA ILE A 185 1.31 -21.77 -3.40
C ILE A 185 2.77 -21.66 -2.97
N THR A 186 3.05 -21.06 -1.82
CA THR A 186 4.42 -20.85 -1.34
C THR A 186 5.11 -22.13 -0.87
N SER A 187 4.37 -23.15 -0.46
CA SER A 187 4.92 -24.42 0.02
C SER A 187 5.06 -25.51 -1.06
N THR A 188 4.27 -25.43 -2.13
CA THR A 188 4.19 -26.49 -3.13
C THR A 188 4.62 -26.09 -4.53
N ILE A 189 4.50 -24.81 -4.88
CA ILE A 189 4.82 -24.31 -6.22
C ILE A 189 6.04 -23.37 -6.10
N PRO A 190 7.15 -23.66 -6.81
CA PRO A 190 8.24 -22.71 -6.89
C PRO A 190 7.73 -21.34 -7.36
N TYR A 191 8.19 -20.25 -6.71
CA TYR A 191 7.77 -18.89 -7.02
C TYR A 191 7.79 -18.56 -8.53
N VAL A 192 8.72 -19.15 -9.30
CA VAL A 192 8.80 -19.02 -10.77
C VAL A 192 7.51 -19.44 -11.46
N GLN A 193 6.95 -20.59 -11.08
CA GLN A 193 5.72 -21.09 -11.72
C GLN A 193 4.51 -20.23 -11.35
N TYR A 194 4.50 -19.70 -10.13
CA TYR A 194 3.52 -18.74 -9.68
C TYR A 194 3.56 -17.45 -10.51
N PHE A 195 4.76 -16.87 -10.68
CA PHE A 195 4.94 -15.69 -11.54
C PHE A 195 4.63 -15.98 -13.01
N ALA A 196 5.01 -17.15 -13.50
CA ALA A 196 4.68 -17.57 -14.88
C ALA A 196 3.17 -17.68 -15.10
N GLY A 197 2.46 -18.23 -14.12
CA GLY A 197 1.01 -18.33 -14.16
C GLY A 197 0.35 -16.94 -14.17
N ILE A 198 0.80 -16.04 -13.31
CA ILE A 198 0.30 -14.67 -13.24
C ILE A 198 0.62 -13.89 -14.52
N ALA A 199 1.86 -13.93 -14.99
CA ALA A 199 2.26 -13.28 -16.23
C ALA A 199 1.47 -13.81 -17.45
N GLY A 200 1.10 -15.09 -17.43
CA GLY A 200 0.22 -15.69 -18.44
C GLY A 200 -1.23 -15.20 -18.40
N LEU A 201 -1.72 -14.86 -17.20
CA LEU A 201 -3.08 -14.33 -17.01
C LEU A 201 -3.20 -12.85 -17.37
N PHE A 202 -2.17 -12.04 -17.05
CA PHE A 202 -2.18 -10.60 -17.21
C PHE A 202 -1.20 -10.09 -18.26
N GLY A 203 -0.62 -10.98 -19.07
CA GLY A 203 0.47 -10.73 -20.02
C GLY A 203 0.11 -9.80 -21.17
N ASN A 204 -0.42 -8.64 -20.89
CA ASN A 204 -0.50 -7.55 -21.83
C ASN A 204 0.50 -6.43 -21.47
N ASN A 205 0.66 -5.48 -22.36
CA ASN A 205 1.67 -4.41 -22.27
C ASN A 205 1.41 -3.37 -21.17
N TYR A 206 0.38 -3.54 -20.35
CA TYR A 206 -0.08 -2.55 -19.37
C TYR A 206 0.36 -2.87 -17.94
N PHE A 207 0.52 -4.14 -17.57
CA PHE A 207 0.81 -4.51 -16.20
C PHE A 207 2.32 -4.56 -15.90
N HIS A 208 2.77 -3.81 -14.91
CA HIS A 208 4.15 -3.78 -14.42
C HIS A 208 4.27 -4.45 -13.06
N PHE A 209 5.11 -5.48 -12.94
CA PHE A 209 5.33 -6.18 -11.66
C PHE A 209 6.13 -5.39 -10.64
N ASP A 210 6.79 -4.32 -11.08
CA ASP A 210 7.58 -3.43 -10.24
C ASP A 210 8.61 -4.18 -9.35
N LEU A 211 9.55 -4.86 -9.99
CA LEU A 211 10.61 -5.65 -9.34
C LEU A 211 11.97 -4.92 -9.32
N GLU A 212 11.97 -3.63 -9.58
CA GLU A 212 13.21 -2.87 -9.79
C GLU A 212 14.04 -2.74 -8.51
N GLN A 213 13.43 -2.77 -7.31
CA GLN A 213 14.17 -2.81 -6.05
C GLN A 213 15.05 -4.05 -5.91
N PHE A 214 14.74 -5.12 -6.61
CA PHE A 214 15.56 -6.35 -6.68
C PHE A 214 16.59 -6.32 -7.81
N GLY A 215 16.76 -5.17 -8.51
CA GLY A 215 17.60 -5.05 -9.69
C GLY A 215 17.04 -5.78 -10.92
N ILE A 216 15.76 -6.12 -10.91
CA ILE A 216 15.11 -6.91 -11.96
C ILE A 216 14.25 -6.00 -12.81
N LYS A 217 14.59 -5.92 -14.11
CA LYS A 217 13.82 -5.16 -15.09
C LYS A 217 13.68 -5.96 -16.38
N LYS A 218 12.45 -6.19 -16.79
CA LYS A 218 12.16 -6.80 -18.08
C LYS A 218 12.62 -5.87 -19.21
N GLN A 219 13.39 -6.39 -20.14
CA GLN A 219 13.82 -5.63 -21.31
C GLN A 219 12.66 -5.41 -22.28
N LYS A 220 12.67 -4.29 -23.01
CA LYS A 220 11.55 -3.89 -23.89
C LYS A 220 11.20 -4.95 -24.95
N ASN A 221 12.21 -5.68 -25.44
CA ASN A 221 12.05 -6.72 -26.47
C ASN A 221 12.08 -8.15 -25.91
N GLU A 222 12.09 -8.31 -24.61
CA GLU A 222 12.10 -9.60 -23.93
C GLU A 222 10.69 -10.15 -23.79
N THR A 223 10.51 -11.44 -24.09
CA THR A 223 9.21 -12.10 -23.81
C THR A 223 9.05 -12.37 -22.32
N TRP A 224 7.81 -12.43 -21.85
CA TRP A 224 7.52 -12.77 -20.45
C TRP A 224 8.09 -14.14 -20.06
N LEU A 225 8.03 -15.11 -20.96
CA LEU A 225 8.59 -16.44 -20.72
C LEU A 225 10.11 -16.39 -20.53
N SER A 226 10.84 -15.65 -21.37
CA SER A 226 12.29 -15.46 -21.26
C SER A 226 12.65 -14.78 -19.95
N PHE A 227 11.94 -13.67 -19.63
CA PHE A 227 12.15 -12.93 -18.40
C PHE A 227 11.99 -13.81 -17.16
N ILE A 228 10.88 -14.56 -17.07
CA ILE A 228 10.59 -15.42 -15.91
C ILE A 228 11.57 -16.61 -15.82
N THR A 229 11.95 -17.20 -16.95
CA THR A 229 12.95 -18.28 -16.94
C THR A 229 14.33 -17.78 -16.51
N GLY A 230 14.68 -16.53 -16.85
CA GLY A 230 15.91 -15.88 -16.37
C GLY A 230 15.92 -15.59 -14.85
N LEU A 231 14.76 -15.56 -14.20
CA LEU A 231 14.67 -15.37 -12.76
C LEU A 231 15.00 -16.63 -11.94
N LYS A 232 15.07 -17.82 -12.53
CA LYS A 232 15.25 -19.10 -11.81
C LYS A 232 16.46 -19.12 -10.88
N ASP A 233 17.55 -18.48 -11.27
CA ASP A 233 18.80 -18.44 -10.51
C ASP A 233 18.94 -17.14 -9.69
N ASN A 234 17.91 -16.30 -9.65
CA ASN A 234 17.94 -15.04 -8.92
C ASN A 234 17.60 -15.25 -7.44
N SER A 235 18.30 -14.56 -6.55
CA SER A 235 18.08 -14.61 -5.09
C SER A 235 16.65 -14.23 -4.67
N ILE A 236 15.91 -13.52 -5.52
CA ILE A 236 14.49 -13.18 -5.31
C ILE A 236 13.63 -14.43 -5.10
N MET A 237 14.03 -15.55 -5.68
CA MET A 237 13.28 -16.82 -5.61
C MET A 237 13.19 -17.39 -4.20
N ASN A 238 14.09 -16.97 -3.29
CA ASN A 238 14.16 -17.41 -1.92
C ASN A 238 13.89 -16.27 -0.92
N THR A 239 13.56 -15.10 -1.39
CA THR A 239 13.32 -13.95 -0.50
C THR A 239 11.98 -14.08 0.23
N LYS A 240 11.98 -13.73 1.53
CA LYS A 240 10.74 -13.50 2.28
C LYS A 240 10.16 -12.08 2.09
N ASN A 241 10.89 -11.21 1.39
CA ASN A 241 10.44 -9.83 1.11
C ASN A 241 9.50 -9.80 -0.10
N PHE A 242 8.39 -10.53 0.01
CA PHE A 242 7.46 -10.71 -1.10
C PHE A 242 6.04 -10.94 -0.60
N SER A 243 5.06 -10.48 -1.36
CA SER A 243 3.63 -10.59 -1.05
C SER A 243 3.17 -12.01 -0.76
N ALA A 244 3.69 -13.00 -1.49
CA ALA A 244 3.32 -14.40 -1.29
C ALA A 244 3.73 -14.91 0.10
N TYR A 245 4.88 -14.46 0.63
CA TYR A 245 5.27 -14.78 2.00
C TYR A 245 4.33 -14.09 3.00
N ASP A 246 4.12 -12.79 2.86
CA ASP A 246 3.29 -11.99 3.77
C ASP A 246 1.83 -12.47 3.83
N LEU A 247 1.31 -12.98 2.70
CA LEU A 247 -0.03 -13.56 2.63
C LEU A 247 -0.09 -15.01 3.14
N SER A 248 1.04 -15.68 3.35
CA SER A 248 1.05 -17.03 3.92
C SER A 248 0.68 -17.01 5.41
N LEU A 249 0.25 -18.17 5.94
CA LEU A 249 -0.06 -18.30 7.37
C LEU A 249 1.17 -18.01 8.25
N VAL A 250 2.36 -18.34 7.76
CA VAL A 250 3.64 -18.10 8.49
C VAL A 250 3.98 -16.61 8.44
N GLY A 251 3.94 -15.98 7.26
CA GLY A 251 4.24 -14.57 7.12
C GLY A 251 3.25 -13.68 7.86
N ALA A 252 1.96 -14.01 7.82
CA ALA A 252 0.94 -13.29 8.58
C ALA A 252 1.17 -13.39 10.10
N LYS A 253 1.62 -14.55 10.58
CA LYS A 253 1.98 -14.72 12.01
C LYS A 253 3.22 -13.92 12.40
N ASP A 254 4.21 -13.83 11.51
CA ASP A 254 5.40 -12.99 11.73
C ASP A 254 5.06 -11.48 11.74
N PHE A 255 3.97 -11.13 11.07
CA PHE A 255 3.47 -9.74 10.95
C PHE A 255 2.57 -9.32 12.12
N ASN A 256 1.78 -10.22 12.71
CA ASN A 256 0.84 -9.95 13.81
C ASN A 256 1.52 -10.02 15.18
#